data_def1ca33301332fa4c25f5e601b70b60
#
_entry.id   def1ca33301332fa4c25f5e601b70b60
#
_cell.length_a   1.000
_cell.length_b   1.000
_cell.length_c   1.000
_cell.angle_alpha   90.00
_cell.angle_beta   90.00
_cell.angle_gamma   90.00
#
_symmetry.space_group_name_H-M   'P 1'
#
loop_
_entity.id
_entity.type
_entity.pdbx_description
1 polymer ?
#
loop_
_entity_poly.entity_id
_entity_poly.type
_entity_poly.pdbx_seq_one_letter_code
_entity_poly.pdbx_strand_id
1 'polypeptide(L)'
;MKKISFSLLLPALLLLAVSCSGICEKEQPAGTMKGVFYADIPGEKTLIEIVPGGSKTYNLRACAQGGQVSDVVMNFSFKADPDLVAAYNAALGTSYQMCPGSAYEFVTNEVMMPRYGRSSTTARLKVTASGMEDGVDYILPVTIDGATGTDNWAVADTLAAYVLLRKSFYDPNAPGTENNPYSITSVADLKAMGEKMIEGTTVYFRLENDLDMAGVTDWEPVNRLEPYKAFDFDGGEHTISNFTGTTSLFGAVVGKIHDLTVEKANITNASGPVGILGAYGGATGQSVEASHVYVQGKISNTVAHGTGGLFGVIIEATIDACSADVTITSTKYDSGGIYGYDNSVAPKFSKITNCWTAGDITGNRMVGGIAGNAANNSAYSEVVIRNCYSTARVHAQFKFGGIVGDAAQGQKTGEGLDIKNHIEKCIAWNEAIYSDVADESVHYSAGAIVGFTSLKNYLQDCKRKPDLAFSDCPGNSFNVLYDQDNATPDSPLKEAVQTTGSTNYNFPYHGKAAAAGSTASQVAKDLGWDPAIWDFSGTLPFFKGASAPVENPDVNPGGQLPDFGENEFYK
;
A
#
# COMPACT_ATOMS: atom_id res chain seq x y z
N MET A 1 27.03 28.98 -10.81
CA MET A 1 25.93 28.93 -9.85
C MET A 1 26.53 28.94 -8.44
N LYS A 2 26.27 30.00 -7.67
CA LYS A 2 26.79 30.10 -6.29
C LYS A 2 25.85 29.31 -5.38
N LYS A 3 26.34 28.20 -4.81
CA LYS A 3 25.67 27.51 -3.71
C LYS A 3 25.67 28.45 -2.51
N ILE A 4 24.50 28.98 -2.14
CA ILE A 4 24.33 29.72 -0.89
C ILE A 4 23.99 28.69 0.17
N SER A 5 24.96 28.41 1.04
CA SER A 5 24.76 27.54 2.18
C SER A 5 23.91 28.27 3.22
N PHE A 6 22.72 27.76 3.50
CA PHE A 6 21.73 28.34 4.40
C PHE A 6 22.11 28.28 5.89
N SER A 7 23.29 27.75 6.21
CA SER A 7 23.73 27.59 7.60
C SER A 7 24.15 28.87 8.31
N LEU A 8 24.21 30.01 7.61
CA LEU A 8 24.74 31.27 8.17
C LEU A 8 23.70 32.39 8.43
N LEU A 9 22.43 32.22 8.06
CA LEU A 9 21.41 33.27 8.25
C LEU A 9 20.32 32.96 9.28
N LEU A 10 20.34 31.78 9.87
CA LEU A 10 19.44 31.45 10.99
C LEU A 10 19.73 32.23 12.29
N PRO A 11 20.96 32.74 12.56
CA PRO A 11 21.23 33.45 13.83
C PRO A 11 20.55 34.80 13.97
N ALA A 12 20.15 35.47 12.89
CA ALA A 12 19.59 36.83 13.00
C ALA A 12 18.11 36.86 13.41
N LEU A 13 17.34 35.81 13.11
CA LEU A 13 15.96 35.66 13.63
C LEU A 13 15.91 34.92 14.99
N LEU A 14 17.03 34.25 15.37
CA LEU A 14 17.16 33.51 16.64
C LEU A 14 17.61 34.38 17.81
N LEU A 15 17.92 35.65 17.59
CA LEU A 15 18.42 36.56 18.64
C LEU A 15 17.35 37.04 19.65
N LEU A 16 16.11 36.55 19.56
CA LEU A 16 15.09 36.67 20.62
C LEU A 16 14.85 35.36 21.41
N ALA A 17 15.58 34.31 21.11
CA ALA A 17 15.56 33.10 21.93
C ALA A 17 16.59 33.26 23.06
N VAL A 18 16.12 33.67 24.23
CA VAL A 18 16.87 33.67 25.48
C VAL A 18 17.52 32.30 25.67
N SER A 19 18.85 32.29 25.73
CA SER A 19 19.64 31.13 26.07
C SER A 19 19.31 30.67 27.50
N CYS A 20 18.49 29.65 27.63
CA CYS A 20 18.37 28.91 28.89
C CYS A 20 19.29 27.67 28.84
N SER A 21 20.58 27.87 28.97
CA SER A 21 21.48 26.83 29.38
C SER A 21 21.46 26.76 30.91
N GLY A 22 20.95 25.67 31.46
CA GLY A 22 21.08 25.31 32.87
C GLY A 22 19.84 25.54 33.73
N ILE A 23 18.85 24.68 33.60
CA ILE A 23 17.91 24.42 34.69
C ILE A 23 17.76 22.90 34.80
N CYS A 24 18.52 22.33 35.73
CA CYS A 24 18.20 21.05 36.34
C CYS A 24 16.95 21.21 37.21
N GLU A 25 16.02 20.29 37.02
CA GLU A 25 15.01 19.81 37.95
C GLU A 25 14.64 20.75 39.14
N LYS A 26 13.81 21.75 38.84
CA LYS A 26 12.92 22.35 39.85
C LYS A 26 11.51 22.27 39.28
N GLU A 27 10.59 21.73 40.11
CA GLU A 27 9.15 21.80 39.79
C GLU A 27 8.80 23.22 39.37
N GLN A 28 8.38 23.38 38.14
CA GLN A 28 7.95 24.67 37.63
C GLN A 28 6.60 25.04 38.25
N PRO A 29 6.39 26.31 38.62
CA PRO A 29 5.09 26.77 39.14
C PRO A 29 3.97 26.46 38.11
N ALA A 30 2.79 26.08 38.63
CA ALA A 30 1.62 25.85 37.80
C ALA A 30 1.33 27.11 36.92
N GLY A 31 1.28 26.92 35.60
CA GLY A 31 1.06 28.00 34.62
C GLY A 31 2.32 28.47 33.86
N THR A 32 3.50 27.89 34.15
CA THR A 32 4.71 28.21 33.37
C THR A 32 4.70 27.48 32.04
N MET A 33 5.00 28.20 30.95
CA MET A 33 5.11 27.63 29.59
C MET A 33 6.25 26.61 29.55
N LYS A 34 5.94 25.36 29.14
CA LYS A 34 6.89 24.27 29.08
C LYS A 34 7.77 24.29 27.83
N GLY A 35 7.26 24.83 26.74
CA GLY A 35 7.98 24.88 25.48
C GLY A 35 7.13 25.37 24.31
N VAL A 36 7.71 25.32 23.12
CA VAL A 36 7.08 25.80 21.88
C VAL A 36 7.15 24.69 20.83
N PHE A 37 6.06 24.48 20.10
CA PHE A 37 6.00 23.61 18.93
C PHE A 37 5.98 24.40 17.64
N TYR A 38 6.55 23.84 16.60
CA TYR A 38 6.57 24.41 15.25
C TYR A 38 6.45 23.30 14.19
N ALA A 39 6.00 23.72 12.99
CA ALA A 39 5.95 22.83 11.83
C ALA A 39 7.36 22.66 11.22
N ASP A 40 7.72 21.41 10.88
CA ASP A 40 9.00 21.07 10.27
C ASP A 40 8.81 20.11 9.08
N ILE A 41 9.56 20.36 8.01
CA ILE A 41 9.74 19.45 6.89
C ILE A 41 11.21 19.02 6.92
N PRO A 42 11.51 17.75 7.27
CA PRO A 42 12.88 17.25 7.26
C PRO A 42 13.49 17.27 5.86
N GLY A 43 14.74 17.63 5.76
CA GLY A 43 15.49 17.57 4.51
C GLY A 43 16.04 18.92 4.05
N GLU A 44 16.58 18.94 2.83
CA GLU A 44 17.24 20.12 2.24
C GLU A 44 16.17 21.13 1.75
N LYS A 45 16.28 22.38 2.17
CA LYS A 45 15.36 23.47 1.80
C LYS A 45 15.87 24.14 0.51
N THR A 46 15.73 23.48 -0.61
CA THR A 46 16.11 24.02 -1.93
C THR A 46 14.88 24.39 -2.75
N LEU A 47 15.05 25.32 -3.70
CA LEU A 47 14.03 25.60 -4.71
C LEU A 47 13.86 24.36 -5.60
N ILE A 48 12.64 23.86 -5.68
CA ILE A 48 12.29 22.67 -6.46
C ILE A 48 11.54 23.09 -7.71
N GLU A 49 11.97 22.58 -8.83
CA GLU A 49 11.26 22.69 -10.10
C GLU A 49 10.29 21.51 -10.26
N ILE A 50 9.02 21.82 -10.49
CA ILE A 50 7.97 20.83 -10.72
C ILE A 50 7.44 21.01 -12.13
N VAL A 51 7.50 19.95 -12.92
CA VAL A 51 6.87 19.93 -14.26
C VAL A 51 5.35 19.87 -14.14
N PRO A 52 4.58 20.43 -15.05
CA PRO A 52 3.14 20.20 -15.17
C PRO A 52 2.82 18.70 -15.20
N GLY A 53 1.81 18.28 -14.40
CA GLY A 53 1.50 16.87 -14.21
C GLY A 53 2.36 16.14 -13.16
N GLY A 54 3.54 16.68 -12.85
CA GLY A 54 4.40 16.15 -11.79
C GLY A 54 3.94 16.55 -10.38
N SER A 55 4.39 15.80 -9.39
CA SER A 55 4.15 16.11 -7.98
C SER A 55 5.32 15.69 -7.11
N LYS A 56 5.43 16.35 -5.96
CA LYS A 56 6.35 15.95 -4.89
C LYS A 56 5.60 15.91 -3.57
N THR A 57 5.88 14.88 -2.77
CA THR A 57 5.27 14.75 -1.43
C THR A 57 6.32 15.00 -0.36
N TYR A 58 5.99 15.87 0.57
CA TYR A 58 6.80 16.18 1.73
C TYR A 58 6.23 15.54 2.98
N ASN A 59 7.13 15.06 3.82
CA ASN A 59 6.81 14.63 5.17
C ASN A 59 6.82 15.85 6.09
N LEU A 60 5.68 16.11 6.74
CA LEU A 60 5.47 17.24 7.61
C LEU A 60 5.22 16.75 9.04
N ARG A 61 5.81 17.39 10.03
CA ARG A 61 5.64 17.03 11.44
C ARG A 61 5.67 18.25 12.35
N ALA A 62 5.08 18.11 13.53
CA ALA A 62 5.26 19.08 14.60
C ALA A 62 6.49 18.69 15.43
N CYS A 63 7.34 19.67 15.74
CA CYS A 63 8.56 19.48 16.51
C CYS A 63 8.60 20.38 17.74
N ALA A 64 9.13 19.88 18.85
CA ALA A 64 9.38 20.68 20.03
C ALA A 64 10.70 21.46 19.89
N GLN A 65 10.65 22.78 20.14
CA GLN A 65 11.83 23.64 20.09
C GLN A 65 12.80 23.29 21.22
N GLY A 66 14.11 23.39 20.95
CA GLY A 66 15.15 23.23 21.95
C GLY A 66 15.36 21.80 22.47
N GLY A 67 14.82 20.80 21.78
CA GLY A 67 15.00 19.40 22.16
C GLY A 67 14.19 18.97 23.37
N GLN A 68 13.20 19.75 23.76
CA GLN A 68 12.27 19.39 24.84
C GLN A 68 11.41 18.19 24.46
N VAL A 69 10.86 17.52 25.44
CA VAL A 69 9.98 16.36 25.26
C VAL A 69 8.60 16.66 25.81
N SER A 70 7.59 16.18 25.10
CA SER A 70 6.21 16.25 25.56
C SER A 70 6.00 15.36 26.78
N ASP A 71 5.31 15.85 27.79
CA ASP A 71 4.91 15.06 28.97
C ASP A 71 3.50 14.44 28.82
N VAL A 72 2.80 14.77 27.75
CA VAL A 72 1.46 14.27 27.40
C VAL A 72 1.39 13.91 25.92
N VAL A 73 0.34 13.20 25.53
CA VAL A 73 0.00 13.00 24.12
C VAL A 73 -0.66 14.26 23.58
N MET A 74 -0.22 14.72 22.42
CA MET A 74 -0.76 15.91 21.76
C MET A 74 -1.11 15.60 20.31
N ASN A 75 -2.13 16.27 19.78
CA ASN A 75 -2.48 16.19 18.37
C ASN A 75 -2.33 17.57 17.73
N PHE A 76 -1.87 17.59 16.48
CA PHE A 76 -1.64 18.78 15.71
C PHE A 76 -2.23 18.66 14.31
N SER A 77 -2.65 19.79 13.76
CA SER A 77 -2.96 19.97 12.35
C SER A 77 -2.18 21.14 11.77
N PHE A 78 -2.09 21.22 10.44
CA PHE A 78 -1.28 22.19 9.73
C PHE A 78 -2.11 23.01 8.76
N LYS A 79 -1.63 24.22 8.45
CA LYS A 79 -2.17 25.09 7.40
C LYS A 79 -1.06 25.75 6.60
N ALA A 80 -1.41 26.17 5.39
CA ALA A 80 -0.62 27.16 4.66
C ALA A 80 -0.84 28.55 5.28
N ASP A 81 0.23 29.33 5.42
CA ASP A 81 0.18 30.63 6.07
C ASP A 81 0.73 31.74 5.13
N PRO A 82 -0.14 32.38 4.34
CA PRO A 82 0.26 33.41 3.38
C PRO A 82 0.85 34.67 4.03
N ASP A 83 0.53 34.94 5.28
CA ASP A 83 0.98 36.16 5.98
C ASP A 83 2.51 36.14 6.22
N LEU A 84 3.12 34.97 6.19
CA LEU A 84 4.57 34.80 6.37
C LEU A 84 5.39 35.07 5.10
N VAL A 85 4.79 35.18 3.91
CA VAL A 85 5.49 35.39 2.64
C VAL A 85 6.23 36.74 2.62
N ALA A 86 5.56 37.82 3.01
CA ALA A 86 6.16 39.13 3.03
C ALA A 86 7.37 39.23 3.98
N ALA A 87 7.24 38.63 5.18
CA ALA A 87 8.32 38.60 6.16
C ALA A 87 9.52 37.76 5.66
N TYR A 88 9.26 36.62 5.03
CA TYR A 88 10.29 35.80 4.42
C TYR A 88 11.07 36.55 3.32
N ASN A 89 10.34 37.15 2.39
CA ASN A 89 10.93 37.94 1.30
C ASN A 89 11.79 39.10 1.82
N ALA A 90 11.29 39.86 2.81
CA ALA A 90 12.00 40.97 3.41
C ALA A 90 13.29 40.49 4.12
N ALA A 91 13.26 39.38 4.82
CA ALA A 91 14.40 38.83 5.57
C ALA A 91 15.52 38.33 4.66
N LEU A 92 15.19 37.81 3.47
CA LEU A 92 16.13 37.13 2.57
C LEU A 92 16.39 37.91 1.27
N GLY A 93 15.72 39.04 1.05
CA GLY A 93 15.86 39.85 -0.17
C GLY A 93 15.32 39.13 -1.41
N THR A 94 14.27 38.34 -1.23
CA THR A 94 13.66 37.54 -2.30
C THR A 94 12.31 38.13 -2.72
N SER A 95 11.69 37.59 -3.77
CA SER A 95 10.41 38.02 -4.31
C SER A 95 9.46 36.86 -4.61
N TYR A 96 9.47 35.85 -3.76
CA TYR A 96 8.57 34.69 -3.90
C TYR A 96 7.10 35.12 -3.80
N GLN A 97 6.27 34.53 -4.64
CA GLN A 97 4.82 34.62 -4.53
C GLN A 97 4.26 33.50 -3.65
N MET A 98 3.10 33.73 -3.04
CA MET A 98 2.39 32.64 -2.34
C MET A 98 2.01 31.53 -3.32
N CYS A 99 2.30 30.29 -2.97
CA CYS A 99 1.91 29.12 -3.73
C CYS A 99 0.38 29.08 -3.95
N PRO A 100 -0.11 28.90 -5.20
CA PRO A 100 -1.54 28.80 -5.47
C PRO A 100 -2.19 27.66 -4.68
N GLY A 101 -3.44 27.86 -4.21
CA GLY A 101 -4.16 26.85 -3.45
C GLY A 101 -4.40 25.52 -4.21
N SER A 102 -4.40 25.57 -5.55
CA SER A 102 -4.47 24.38 -6.40
C SER A 102 -3.15 23.61 -6.54
N ALA A 103 -2.04 24.20 -6.10
CA ALA A 103 -0.71 23.61 -6.23
C ALA A 103 -0.30 22.77 -5.01
N TYR A 104 -1.10 22.70 -3.96
CA TYR A 104 -0.78 21.88 -2.80
C TYR A 104 -2.02 21.25 -2.18
N GLU A 105 -1.80 20.14 -1.50
CA GLU A 105 -2.82 19.37 -0.79
C GLU A 105 -2.20 18.76 0.47
N PHE A 106 -2.87 18.91 1.59
CA PHE A 106 -2.58 18.13 2.79
C PHE A 106 -3.28 16.77 2.66
N VAL A 107 -2.60 15.78 2.06
CA VAL A 107 -3.11 14.42 1.88
C VAL A 107 -3.48 13.80 3.23
N THR A 108 -2.67 14.08 4.24
CA THR A 108 -2.98 13.82 5.65
C THR A 108 -2.54 15.02 6.45
N ASN A 109 -3.39 15.48 7.35
CA ASN A 109 -3.17 16.73 8.07
C ASN A 109 -3.05 16.56 9.58
N GLU A 110 -3.61 15.49 10.14
CA GLU A 110 -3.57 15.24 11.58
C GLU A 110 -2.39 14.37 11.97
N VAL A 111 -1.66 14.80 13.00
CA VAL A 111 -0.50 14.08 13.54
C VAL A 111 -0.55 14.06 15.05
N MET A 112 0.02 13.01 15.63
CA MET A 112 0.09 12.81 17.07
C MET A 112 1.56 12.85 17.54
N MET A 113 1.83 13.62 18.59
CA MET A 113 3.08 13.56 19.32
C MET A 113 2.92 12.62 20.51
N PRO A 114 3.68 11.53 20.58
CA PRO A 114 3.61 10.63 21.70
C PRO A 114 4.16 11.28 22.98
N ARG A 115 3.73 10.80 24.13
CA ARG A 115 4.33 11.17 25.41
C ARG A 115 5.84 10.91 25.37
N TYR A 116 6.62 11.86 25.82
CA TYR A 116 8.08 11.91 25.74
C TYR A 116 8.63 12.02 24.30
N GLY A 117 7.78 12.32 23.32
CA GLY A 117 8.17 12.61 21.95
C GLY A 117 8.78 14.00 21.79
N ARG A 118 9.70 14.14 20.83
CA ARG A 118 10.27 15.42 20.37
C ARG A 118 9.68 15.86 19.03
N SER A 119 9.09 14.92 18.34
CA SER A 119 8.39 15.13 17.08
C SER A 119 7.15 14.26 17.01
N SER A 120 6.16 14.73 16.27
CA SER A 120 4.94 13.98 15.98
C SER A 120 5.16 12.85 14.99
N THR A 121 4.13 12.04 14.81
CA THR A 121 3.95 11.26 13.57
C THR A 121 3.98 12.20 12.36
N THR A 122 3.97 11.65 11.16
CA THR A 122 4.18 12.40 9.91
C THR A 122 2.87 12.64 9.19
N ALA A 123 2.55 13.89 8.88
CA ALA A 123 1.56 14.28 7.88
C ALA A 123 2.20 14.36 6.49
N ARG A 124 1.36 14.45 5.46
CA ARG A 124 1.81 14.50 4.08
C ARG A 124 1.27 15.71 3.37
N LEU A 125 2.20 16.45 2.82
CA LEU A 125 1.95 17.61 1.97
C LEU A 125 2.37 17.26 0.53
N LYS A 126 1.41 17.08 -0.36
CA LYS A 126 1.64 16.93 -1.79
C LYS A 126 1.65 18.30 -2.45
N VAL A 127 2.65 18.55 -3.29
CA VAL A 127 2.75 19.77 -4.11
C VAL A 127 2.82 19.41 -5.58
N THR A 128 2.23 20.26 -6.42
CA THR A 128 2.14 20.12 -7.87
C THR A 128 2.44 21.47 -8.53
N ALA A 129 2.49 21.51 -9.86
CA ALA A 129 2.61 22.77 -10.60
C ALA A 129 1.25 23.41 -10.97
N SER A 130 0.14 22.91 -10.42
CA SER A 130 -1.22 23.39 -10.77
C SER A 130 -1.43 24.85 -10.37
N GLY A 131 -1.88 25.68 -11.31
CA GLY A 131 -2.12 27.12 -11.09
C GLY A 131 -0.85 27.97 -10.99
N MET A 132 0.35 27.41 -11.14
CA MET A 132 1.62 28.14 -11.15
C MET A 132 1.92 28.71 -12.55
N GLU A 133 2.49 29.90 -12.59
CA GLU A 133 2.95 30.56 -13.83
C GLU A 133 4.42 30.19 -14.14
N ASP A 134 4.76 30.18 -15.43
CA ASP A 134 6.12 29.88 -15.86
C ASP A 134 7.10 30.98 -15.43
N GLY A 135 8.25 30.56 -14.88
CA GLY A 135 9.31 31.48 -14.48
C GLY A 135 9.07 32.25 -13.18
N VAL A 136 7.97 31.99 -12.50
CA VAL A 136 7.66 32.58 -11.19
C VAL A 136 8.12 31.65 -10.07
N ASP A 137 8.79 32.23 -9.06
CA ASP A 137 9.19 31.51 -7.85
C ASP A 137 8.10 31.62 -6.79
N TYR A 138 7.70 30.49 -6.25
CA TYR A 138 6.65 30.37 -5.25
C TYR A 138 7.20 29.86 -3.92
N ILE A 139 6.54 30.26 -2.86
CA ILE A 139 6.80 29.80 -1.51
C ILE A 139 5.50 29.32 -0.87
N LEU A 140 5.56 28.20 -0.17
CA LEU A 140 4.49 27.68 0.67
C LEU A 140 4.96 27.62 2.12
N PRO A 141 4.64 28.64 2.93
CA PRO A 141 4.84 28.57 4.36
C PRO A 141 3.79 27.65 4.98
N VAL A 142 4.20 26.75 5.87
CA VAL A 142 3.32 25.84 6.59
C VAL A 142 3.53 26.02 8.08
N THR A 143 2.46 26.32 8.79
CA THR A 143 2.42 26.45 10.25
C THR A 143 1.48 25.43 10.87
N ILE A 144 1.51 25.32 12.20
CA ILE A 144 0.53 24.54 12.95
C ILE A 144 -0.78 25.35 12.98
N ASP A 145 -1.88 24.73 12.52
CA ASP A 145 -3.21 25.33 12.52
C ASP A 145 -3.96 25.06 13.83
N GLY A 146 -3.93 23.82 14.30
CA GLY A 146 -4.59 23.37 15.52
C GLY A 146 -3.69 22.51 16.39
N ALA A 147 -3.91 22.59 17.71
CA ALA A 147 -3.22 21.76 18.67
C ALA A 147 -4.17 21.42 19.83
N THR A 148 -4.18 20.15 20.25
CA THR A 148 -4.95 19.68 21.41
C THR A 148 -4.06 18.91 22.38
N GLY A 149 -4.40 18.90 23.67
CA GLY A 149 -3.58 18.29 24.71
C GLY A 149 -2.31 19.09 25.08
N THR A 150 -2.26 20.36 24.69
CA THR A 150 -1.06 21.21 24.78
C THR A 150 -1.00 22.07 26.06
N ASP A 151 -1.63 21.67 27.13
CA ASP A 151 -1.65 22.42 28.39
C ASP A 151 -0.24 22.91 28.78
N ASN A 152 -0.09 24.23 28.93
CA ASN A 152 1.19 24.91 29.21
C ASN A 152 2.26 24.80 28.10
N TRP A 153 1.87 24.47 26.88
CA TRP A 153 2.71 24.53 25.70
C TRP A 153 2.19 25.61 24.74
N ALA A 154 3.10 26.33 24.10
CA ALA A 154 2.75 27.26 23.03
C ALA A 154 2.95 26.63 21.66
N VAL A 155 2.18 27.11 20.70
CA VAL A 155 2.41 26.86 19.28
C VAL A 155 3.03 28.12 18.69
N ALA A 156 4.13 27.96 17.95
CA ALA A 156 4.78 29.08 17.29
C ALA A 156 3.99 29.45 16.03
N ASP A 157 3.48 30.66 15.97
CA ASP A 157 2.81 31.23 14.80
C ASP A 157 3.79 31.84 13.78
N THR A 158 5.04 32.07 14.19
CA THR A 158 6.09 32.66 13.35
C THR A 158 7.14 31.66 12.87
N LEU A 159 7.15 30.43 13.40
CA LEU A 159 8.05 29.36 12.98
C LEU A 159 7.33 28.42 12.01
N ALA A 160 7.70 28.52 10.74
CA ALA A 160 7.09 27.75 9.67
C ALA A 160 8.08 26.83 8.97
N ALA A 161 7.57 25.76 8.42
CA ALA A 161 8.25 25.03 7.36
C ALA A 161 8.00 25.74 6.03
N TYR A 162 9.03 25.85 5.21
CA TYR A 162 8.93 26.55 3.92
C TYR A 162 9.24 25.57 2.79
N VAL A 163 8.36 25.51 1.81
CA VAL A 163 8.58 24.81 0.54
C VAL A 163 8.73 25.84 -0.56
N LEU A 164 9.87 25.80 -1.27
CA LEU A 164 10.19 26.70 -2.36
C LEU A 164 9.99 25.97 -3.69
N LEU A 165 9.18 26.54 -4.56
CA LEU A 165 8.68 25.90 -5.76
C LEU A 165 8.83 26.80 -6.98
N ARG A 166 9.11 26.20 -8.13
CA ARG A 166 9.02 26.82 -9.45
C ARG A 166 8.39 25.85 -10.42
N LYS A 167 7.50 26.33 -11.28
CA LYS A 167 7.05 25.53 -12.41
C LYS A 167 8.16 25.46 -13.45
N SER A 168 8.56 24.24 -13.77
CA SER A 168 9.49 23.99 -14.88
C SER A 168 8.84 24.29 -16.22
N PHE A 169 9.65 24.65 -17.20
CA PHE A 169 9.21 24.65 -18.60
C PHE A 169 8.74 23.24 -18.97
N TYR A 170 7.53 23.17 -19.53
CA TYR A 170 6.90 21.93 -19.92
C TYR A 170 6.42 22.03 -21.39
N ASP A 171 6.99 21.20 -22.25
CA ASP A 171 6.45 20.95 -23.56
C ASP A 171 5.57 19.69 -23.50
N PRO A 172 4.24 19.80 -23.66
CA PRO A 172 3.35 18.65 -23.59
C PRO A 172 3.60 17.62 -24.70
N ASN A 173 4.35 17.97 -25.72
CA ASN A 173 4.70 17.09 -26.84
C ASN A 173 6.16 16.60 -26.77
N ALA A 174 6.91 16.96 -25.72
CA ALA A 174 8.25 16.42 -25.52
C ALA A 174 8.19 14.89 -25.32
N PRO A 175 9.19 14.13 -25.78
CA PRO A 175 9.25 12.70 -25.55
C PRO A 175 9.17 12.33 -24.06
N GLY A 176 8.33 11.35 -23.72
CA GLY A 176 8.08 10.89 -22.36
C GLY A 176 7.01 11.68 -21.60
N THR A 177 6.26 12.54 -22.28
CA THR A 177 5.04 13.17 -21.74
C THR A 177 3.80 12.34 -22.06
N GLU A 178 2.67 12.65 -21.42
CA GLU A 178 1.40 11.97 -21.66
C GLU A 178 0.98 12.01 -23.14
N ASN A 179 1.16 13.14 -23.81
CA ASN A 179 0.81 13.29 -25.23
C ASN A 179 1.84 12.65 -26.17
N ASN A 180 3.03 12.34 -25.70
CA ASN A 180 4.12 11.76 -26.49
C ASN A 180 4.93 10.77 -25.63
N PRO A 181 4.33 9.63 -25.23
CA PRO A 181 5.01 8.63 -24.42
C PRO A 181 6.21 8.04 -25.16
N TYR A 182 7.19 7.57 -24.42
CA TYR A 182 8.25 6.76 -25.01
C TYR A 182 7.68 5.42 -25.48
N SER A 183 7.86 5.12 -26.77
CA SER A 183 7.48 3.83 -27.34
C SER A 183 8.43 2.72 -26.89
N ILE A 184 7.86 1.63 -26.43
CA ILE A 184 8.54 0.38 -26.09
C ILE A 184 8.20 -0.64 -27.16
N THR A 185 9.14 -0.92 -28.05
CA THR A 185 8.97 -1.83 -29.18
C THR A 185 9.84 -3.08 -29.09
N SER A 186 10.75 -3.10 -28.11
CA SER A 186 11.72 -4.20 -27.91
C SER A 186 12.05 -4.38 -26.43
N VAL A 187 12.61 -5.55 -26.10
CA VAL A 187 13.15 -5.82 -24.75
C VAL A 187 14.28 -4.84 -24.40
N ALA A 188 15.03 -4.35 -25.38
CA ALA A 188 16.06 -3.35 -25.18
C ALA A 188 15.47 -2.00 -24.74
N ASP A 189 14.33 -1.57 -25.34
CA ASP A 189 13.64 -0.35 -24.91
C ASP A 189 13.10 -0.50 -23.48
N LEU A 190 12.56 -1.67 -23.14
CA LEU A 190 12.07 -1.97 -21.79
C LEU A 190 13.22 -1.90 -20.77
N LYS A 191 14.38 -2.44 -21.07
CA LYS A 191 15.60 -2.31 -20.23
C LYS A 191 16.02 -0.86 -20.05
N ALA A 192 15.92 -0.06 -21.11
CA ALA A 192 16.35 1.33 -21.12
C ALA A 192 15.38 2.31 -20.43
N MET A 193 14.20 1.85 -19.99
CA MET A 193 13.22 2.73 -19.31
C MET A 193 13.84 3.48 -18.13
N GLY A 194 14.62 2.79 -17.28
CA GLY A 194 15.24 3.38 -16.09
C GLY A 194 16.15 4.58 -16.38
N GLU A 195 16.76 4.61 -17.54
CA GLU A 195 17.64 5.72 -18.01
C GLU A 195 16.83 6.96 -18.43
N LYS A 196 15.58 6.75 -18.86
CA LYS A 196 14.67 7.82 -19.30
C LYS A 196 13.86 8.41 -18.15
N MET A 197 13.76 7.73 -17.02
CA MET A 197 13.01 8.19 -15.86
C MET A 197 13.74 9.34 -15.16
N ILE A 198 12.99 10.36 -14.77
CA ILE A 198 13.48 11.58 -14.11
C ILE A 198 12.87 11.67 -12.72
N GLU A 199 13.69 11.94 -11.70
CA GLU A 199 13.21 12.13 -10.32
C GLU A 199 12.25 13.33 -10.24
N GLY A 200 11.14 13.15 -9.51
CA GLY A 200 10.14 14.19 -9.30
C GLY A 200 9.20 14.43 -10.49
N THR A 201 9.31 13.63 -11.55
CA THR A 201 8.50 13.75 -12.77
C THR A 201 7.93 12.39 -13.14
N THR A 202 6.65 12.34 -13.51
CA THR A 202 6.08 11.14 -14.13
C THR A 202 6.51 11.07 -15.59
N VAL A 203 7.16 9.99 -15.99
CA VAL A 203 7.55 9.74 -17.37
C VAL A 203 6.63 8.68 -17.96
N TYR A 204 6.11 8.93 -19.15
CA TYR A 204 5.12 8.11 -19.81
C TYR A 204 5.77 7.17 -20.81
N PHE A 205 5.36 5.90 -20.77
CA PHE A 205 5.82 4.84 -21.64
C PHE A 205 4.60 4.09 -22.21
N ARG A 206 4.71 3.66 -23.45
CA ARG A 206 3.69 2.83 -24.09
C ARG A 206 4.31 1.63 -24.78
N LEU A 207 3.77 0.45 -24.49
CA LEU A 207 4.09 -0.76 -25.21
C LEU A 207 3.34 -0.77 -26.56
N GLU A 208 4.07 -0.93 -27.65
CA GLU A 208 3.51 -0.79 -29.00
C GLU A 208 3.30 -2.14 -29.71
N ASN A 209 3.81 -3.20 -29.14
CA ASN A 209 3.66 -4.57 -29.63
C ASN A 209 4.00 -5.59 -28.53
N ASP A 210 3.60 -6.82 -28.75
CA ASP A 210 3.97 -7.91 -27.86
C ASP A 210 5.48 -8.10 -27.79
N LEU A 211 5.97 -8.40 -26.57
CA LEU A 211 7.38 -8.68 -26.34
C LEU A 211 7.57 -10.13 -25.88
N ASP A 212 8.47 -10.85 -26.55
CA ASP A 212 8.93 -12.16 -26.12
C ASP A 212 10.27 -12.05 -25.40
N MET A 213 10.29 -12.40 -24.12
CA MET A 213 11.49 -12.39 -23.28
C MET A 213 12.23 -13.74 -23.26
N ALA A 214 11.88 -14.68 -24.14
CA ALA A 214 12.58 -15.95 -24.22
C ALA A 214 14.09 -15.75 -24.48
N GLY A 215 14.90 -16.39 -23.63
CA GLY A 215 16.38 -16.30 -23.73
C GLY A 215 17.00 -15.04 -23.12
N VAL A 216 16.21 -14.14 -22.53
CA VAL A 216 16.74 -13.01 -21.74
C VAL A 216 17.21 -13.55 -20.38
N THR A 217 18.51 -13.54 -20.12
CA THR A 217 19.12 -14.10 -18.91
C THR A 217 19.74 -13.05 -18.00
N ASP A 218 19.88 -11.82 -18.48
CA ASP A 218 20.52 -10.69 -17.82
C ASP A 218 19.53 -9.59 -17.42
N TRP A 219 18.31 -10.01 -17.03
CA TRP A 219 17.29 -9.06 -16.64
C TRP A 219 17.59 -8.42 -15.28
N GLU A 220 17.66 -7.10 -15.26
CA GLU A 220 17.66 -6.29 -14.05
C GLU A 220 16.31 -5.57 -13.95
N PRO A 221 15.64 -5.58 -12.79
CA PRO A 221 14.34 -4.93 -12.66
C PRO A 221 14.42 -3.44 -12.96
N VAL A 222 13.50 -2.95 -13.75
CA VAL A 222 13.36 -1.51 -13.98
C VAL A 222 12.98 -0.83 -12.67
N ASN A 223 13.55 0.35 -12.38
CA ASN A 223 13.28 1.13 -11.16
C ASN A 223 13.58 0.36 -9.85
N ARG A 224 14.71 -0.31 -9.79
CA ARG A 224 15.08 -1.18 -8.66
C ARG A 224 15.75 -0.48 -7.47
N LEU A 225 16.25 0.75 -7.66
CA LEU A 225 17.03 1.48 -6.65
C LEU A 225 16.32 2.75 -6.22
N GLU A 226 16.34 3.04 -4.93
CA GLU A 226 15.91 4.33 -4.41
C GLU A 226 16.87 5.47 -4.80
N PRO A 227 16.40 6.69 -5.03
CA PRO A 227 14.99 7.08 -4.97
C PRO A 227 14.20 6.53 -6.17
N TYR A 228 13.07 5.86 -5.88
CA TYR A 228 12.19 5.36 -6.94
C TYR A 228 11.58 6.51 -7.72
N LYS A 229 11.49 6.34 -9.03
CA LYS A 229 11.00 7.35 -9.96
C LYS A 229 9.59 7.00 -10.44
N ALA A 230 8.75 8.02 -10.55
CA ALA A 230 7.37 7.83 -11.01
C ALA A 230 7.32 7.62 -12.52
N PHE A 231 6.45 6.71 -12.95
CA PHE A 231 6.17 6.48 -14.37
C PHE A 231 4.70 6.09 -14.58
N ASP A 232 4.24 6.30 -15.80
CA ASP A 232 2.99 5.75 -16.31
C ASP A 232 3.36 4.78 -17.44
N PHE A 233 2.98 3.51 -17.28
CA PHE A 233 3.22 2.46 -18.26
C PHE A 233 1.90 1.96 -18.82
N ASP A 234 1.59 2.39 -20.02
CA ASP A 234 0.48 1.89 -20.82
C ASP A 234 0.91 0.62 -21.56
N GLY A 235 0.37 -0.51 -21.17
CA GLY A 235 0.62 -1.79 -21.84
C GLY A 235 0.00 -1.89 -23.23
N GLY A 236 -0.89 -0.96 -23.63
CA GLY A 236 -1.51 -0.93 -24.94
C GLY A 236 -2.28 -2.19 -25.31
N GLU A 237 -2.76 -2.95 -24.31
CA GLU A 237 -3.37 -4.29 -24.43
C GLU A 237 -2.40 -5.35 -25.00
N HIS A 238 -1.09 -5.08 -24.98
CA HIS A 238 -0.05 -6.00 -25.44
C HIS A 238 0.43 -6.94 -24.33
N THR A 239 1.18 -7.97 -24.77
CA THR A 239 1.67 -9.04 -23.90
C THR A 239 3.19 -9.02 -23.81
N ILE A 240 3.69 -9.14 -22.57
CA ILE A 240 5.08 -9.52 -22.29
C ILE A 240 5.08 -11.00 -21.91
N SER A 241 5.75 -11.84 -22.69
CA SER A 241 5.71 -13.29 -22.51
C SER A 241 7.09 -13.89 -22.20
N ASN A 242 7.09 -15.11 -21.61
CA ASN A 242 8.27 -15.93 -21.38
C ASN A 242 9.33 -15.27 -20.49
N PHE A 243 8.94 -14.37 -19.60
CA PHE A 243 9.84 -13.78 -18.63
C PHE A 243 10.38 -14.85 -17.68
N THR A 244 11.70 -15.05 -17.68
CA THR A 244 12.38 -15.96 -16.76
C THR A 244 13.46 -15.21 -16.02
N GLY A 245 13.43 -15.28 -14.68
CA GLY A 245 14.36 -14.50 -13.88
C GLY A 245 14.47 -14.91 -12.42
N THR A 246 15.29 -14.17 -11.70
CA THR A 246 15.51 -14.33 -10.25
C THR A 246 14.85 -13.22 -9.44
N THR A 247 14.03 -12.40 -10.07
CA THR A 247 13.38 -11.21 -9.48
C THR A 247 12.19 -10.80 -10.35
N SER A 248 11.48 -9.76 -9.95
CA SER A 248 10.32 -9.19 -10.67
C SER A 248 10.71 -8.46 -11.96
N LEU A 249 9.74 -8.17 -12.81
CA LEU A 249 9.92 -7.35 -14.01
C LEU A 249 10.31 -5.91 -13.63
N PHE A 250 9.64 -5.33 -12.63
CA PHE A 250 9.96 -4.03 -12.04
C PHE A 250 10.45 -4.19 -10.59
N GLY A 251 11.37 -3.32 -10.15
CA GLY A 251 11.77 -3.23 -8.74
C GLY A 251 10.66 -2.59 -7.91
N ALA A 252 10.31 -1.34 -8.26
CA ALA A 252 9.15 -0.67 -7.72
C ALA A 252 8.32 -0.04 -8.85
N VAL A 253 7.02 -0.26 -8.83
CA VAL A 253 6.05 0.45 -9.65
C VAL A 253 5.52 1.61 -8.83
N VAL A 254 5.89 2.82 -9.23
CA VAL A 254 5.46 4.07 -8.61
C VAL A 254 4.78 4.91 -9.70
N GLY A 255 3.58 5.38 -9.45
CA GLY A 255 2.74 6.02 -10.44
C GLY A 255 1.72 5.06 -11.03
N LYS A 256 1.75 4.79 -12.34
CA LYS A 256 0.69 4.03 -13.00
C LYS A 256 1.20 2.87 -13.85
N ILE A 257 0.44 1.79 -13.89
CA ILE A 257 0.63 0.69 -14.84
C ILE A 257 -0.73 0.12 -15.21
N HIS A 258 -1.01 0.02 -16.50
CA HIS A 258 -2.33 -0.40 -16.95
C HIS A 258 -2.32 -1.09 -18.31
N ASP A 259 -3.42 -1.78 -18.62
CA ASP A 259 -3.71 -2.43 -19.90
C ASP A 259 -2.57 -3.36 -20.37
N LEU A 260 -2.03 -4.16 -19.45
CA LEU A 260 -0.86 -5.02 -19.66
C LEU A 260 -1.16 -6.48 -19.36
N THR A 261 -0.72 -7.36 -20.23
CA THR A 261 -0.64 -8.80 -19.98
C THR A 261 0.82 -9.24 -19.77
N VAL A 262 1.09 -10.02 -18.72
CA VAL A 262 2.38 -10.72 -18.52
C VAL A 262 2.09 -12.20 -18.39
N GLU A 263 2.53 -13.03 -19.34
CA GLU A 263 2.24 -14.45 -19.33
C GLU A 263 3.48 -15.34 -19.41
N LYS A 264 3.31 -16.61 -18.98
CA LYS A 264 4.39 -17.62 -18.96
C LYS A 264 5.63 -17.14 -18.20
N ALA A 265 5.40 -16.33 -17.16
CA ALA A 265 6.49 -15.92 -16.28
C ALA A 265 7.00 -17.11 -15.45
N ASN A 266 8.31 -17.18 -15.22
CA ASN A 266 8.94 -18.20 -14.39
C ASN A 266 10.04 -17.58 -13.53
N ILE A 267 9.76 -17.38 -12.26
CA ILE A 267 10.66 -16.68 -11.32
C ILE A 267 11.15 -17.65 -10.25
N THR A 268 12.48 -17.77 -10.14
CA THR A 268 13.14 -18.41 -8.99
C THR A 268 13.81 -17.31 -8.17
N ASN A 269 13.12 -16.82 -7.13
CA ASN A 269 13.53 -15.63 -6.40
C ASN A 269 14.87 -15.79 -5.69
N ALA A 270 15.77 -14.85 -5.88
CA ALA A 270 17.10 -14.81 -5.29
C ALA A 270 17.27 -13.75 -4.18
N SER A 271 16.37 -12.76 -4.11
CA SER A 271 16.47 -11.69 -3.11
C SER A 271 15.19 -10.88 -2.98
N GLY A 272 14.87 -10.42 -1.78
CA GLY A 272 13.78 -9.48 -1.52
C GLY A 272 12.37 -10.01 -1.78
N PRO A 273 11.36 -9.17 -1.62
CA PRO A 273 9.98 -9.46 -2.03
C PRO A 273 9.89 -9.69 -3.54
N VAL A 274 8.86 -10.42 -3.98
CA VAL A 274 8.72 -10.77 -5.40
C VAL A 274 7.26 -10.85 -5.83
N GLY A 275 6.96 -10.26 -6.98
CA GLY A 275 5.77 -10.49 -7.78
C GLY A 275 6.17 -10.63 -9.24
N ILE A 276 5.29 -11.09 -10.11
CA ILE A 276 5.60 -11.13 -11.54
C ILE A 276 5.83 -9.72 -12.07
N LEU A 277 4.94 -8.82 -11.71
CA LEU A 277 5.00 -7.42 -12.15
C LEU A 277 6.07 -6.64 -11.39
N GLY A 278 6.02 -6.60 -10.07
CA GLY A 278 6.92 -5.81 -9.27
C GLY A 278 7.26 -6.40 -7.91
N ALA A 279 8.46 -6.12 -7.41
CA ALA A 279 8.79 -6.42 -6.03
C ALA A 279 7.96 -5.53 -5.09
N TYR A 280 7.81 -4.25 -5.46
CA TYR A 280 7.01 -3.26 -4.73
C TYR A 280 5.97 -2.61 -5.64
N GLY A 281 4.75 -2.50 -5.16
CA GLY A 281 3.69 -1.65 -5.69
C GLY A 281 3.56 -0.41 -4.81
N GLY A 282 4.11 0.71 -5.26
CA GLY A 282 4.27 1.93 -4.49
C GLY A 282 5.57 2.00 -3.68
N ALA A 283 5.77 3.12 -3.01
CA ALA A 283 6.87 3.38 -2.09
C ALA A 283 6.43 4.39 -1.03
N THR A 284 7.23 4.58 0.02
CA THR A 284 6.91 5.57 1.05
C THR A 284 6.74 6.96 0.45
N GLY A 285 5.52 7.47 0.46
CA GLY A 285 5.20 8.78 -0.10
C GLY A 285 4.84 8.78 -1.58
N GLN A 286 4.82 7.63 -2.23
CA GLN A 286 4.57 7.50 -3.66
C GLN A 286 3.64 6.29 -3.90
N SER A 287 2.43 6.54 -4.34
CA SER A 287 1.42 5.51 -4.60
C SER A 287 1.65 4.79 -5.92
N VAL A 288 1.02 3.62 -6.04
CA VAL A 288 0.82 2.93 -7.32
C VAL A 288 -0.67 2.88 -7.65
N GLU A 289 -0.98 3.05 -8.92
CA GLU A 289 -2.27 2.70 -9.52
C GLU A 289 -2.03 1.59 -10.56
N ALA A 290 -2.60 0.41 -10.34
CA ALA A 290 -2.57 -0.69 -11.29
C ALA A 290 -4.00 -1.02 -11.73
N SER A 291 -4.25 -1.04 -13.05
CA SER A 291 -5.58 -1.38 -13.58
C SER A 291 -5.49 -2.18 -14.87
N HIS A 292 -6.44 -3.12 -15.05
CA HIS A 292 -6.49 -4.01 -16.23
C HIS A 292 -5.15 -4.72 -16.50
N VAL A 293 -4.49 -5.17 -15.41
CA VAL A 293 -3.25 -5.95 -15.52
C VAL A 293 -3.57 -7.41 -15.25
N TYR A 294 -3.19 -8.28 -16.19
CA TYR A 294 -3.22 -9.71 -16.02
C TYR A 294 -1.82 -10.29 -15.95
N VAL A 295 -1.57 -11.13 -14.95
CA VAL A 295 -0.31 -11.88 -14.85
C VAL A 295 -0.55 -13.37 -14.76
N GLN A 296 0.30 -14.15 -15.44
CA GLN A 296 0.25 -15.60 -15.42
C GLN A 296 1.66 -16.17 -15.34
N GLY A 297 1.88 -17.12 -14.43
CA GLY A 297 3.19 -17.75 -14.33
C GLY A 297 3.46 -18.49 -13.02
N LYS A 298 4.74 -18.75 -12.78
CA LYS A 298 5.24 -19.48 -11.61
C LYS A 298 6.23 -18.66 -10.83
N ILE A 299 6.13 -18.71 -9.51
CA ILE A 299 7.06 -18.05 -8.57
C ILE A 299 7.50 -19.08 -7.53
N SER A 300 8.80 -19.30 -7.43
CA SER A 300 9.41 -20.04 -6.33
C SER A 300 10.19 -19.06 -5.44
N ASN A 301 9.83 -18.95 -4.16
CA ASN A 301 10.46 -18.03 -3.22
C ASN A 301 10.85 -18.71 -1.91
N THR A 302 12.16 -18.86 -1.70
CA THR A 302 12.72 -19.46 -0.47
C THR A 302 13.54 -18.45 0.35
N VAL A 303 13.59 -17.19 -0.04
CA VAL A 303 14.57 -16.23 0.49
C VAL A 303 13.95 -15.09 1.28
N ALA A 304 12.78 -14.58 0.90
CA ALA A 304 12.22 -13.36 1.51
C ALA A 304 10.71 -13.45 1.74
N HIS A 305 10.21 -12.62 2.64
CA HIS A 305 8.78 -12.40 2.85
C HIS A 305 8.19 -11.59 1.70
N GLY A 306 6.90 -11.77 1.45
CA GLY A 306 6.15 -11.05 0.44
C GLY A 306 6.28 -11.68 -0.95
N THR A 307 5.35 -12.57 -1.26
CA THR A 307 5.21 -13.17 -2.58
C THR A 307 3.81 -12.89 -3.11
N GLY A 308 3.70 -12.26 -4.26
CA GLY A 308 2.39 -11.99 -4.87
C GLY A 308 2.40 -12.26 -6.37
N GLY A 309 1.22 -12.46 -6.94
CA GLY A 309 1.11 -12.58 -8.39
C GLY A 309 1.56 -11.28 -9.08
N LEU A 310 0.95 -10.14 -8.69
CA LEU A 310 1.35 -8.84 -9.20
C LEU A 310 2.56 -8.28 -8.40
N PHE A 311 2.39 -8.10 -7.10
CA PHE A 311 3.38 -7.43 -6.24
C PHE A 311 3.78 -8.27 -5.04
N GLY A 312 5.07 -8.29 -4.72
CA GLY A 312 5.53 -8.88 -3.46
C GLY A 312 5.05 -8.10 -2.24
N VAL A 313 5.20 -6.80 -2.28
CA VAL A 313 4.78 -5.84 -1.25
C VAL A 313 4.02 -4.70 -1.89
N ILE A 314 2.97 -4.22 -1.25
CA ILE A 314 2.29 -2.99 -1.64
C ILE A 314 2.49 -1.90 -0.60
N ILE A 315 2.53 -0.65 -1.06
CA ILE A 315 2.64 0.55 -0.24
C ILE A 315 1.77 1.64 -0.88
N GLU A 316 0.63 1.98 -0.26
CA GLU A 316 -0.33 2.96 -0.81
C GLU A 316 -0.80 2.61 -2.23
N ALA A 317 -1.32 1.42 -2.39
CA ALA A 317 -1.70 0.89 -3.69
C ALA A 317 -3.19 1.04 -3.97
N THR A 318 -3.53 1.42 -5.19
CA THR A 318 -4.85 1.22 -5.79
C THR A 318 -4.71 0.18 -6.90
N ILE A 319 -5.32 -0.99 -6.70
CA ILE A 319 -5.30 -2.10 -7.66
C ILE A 319 -6.74 -2.38 -8.04
N ASP A 320 -7.10 -2.13 -9.28
CA ASP A 320 -8.47 -2.29 -9.76
C ASP A 320 -8.53 -3.10 -11.06
N ALA A 321 -9.51 -3.97 -11.18
CA ALA A 321 -9.71 -4.81 -12.36
C ALA A 321 -8.44 -5.55 -12.82
N CYS A 322 -7.66 -6.06 -11.86
CA CYS A 322 -6.46 -6.85 -12.12
C CYS A 322 -6.67 -8.32 -11.80
N SER A 323 -5.85 -9.18 -12.40
CA SER A 323 -5.98 -10.61 -12.20
C SER A 323 -4.66 -11.37 -12.27
N ALA A 324 -4.63 -12.53 -11.60
CA ALA A 324 -3.46 -13.39 -11.57
C ALA A 324 -3.84 -14.87 -11.62
N ASP A 325 -3.26 -15.59 -12.57
CA ASP A 325 -3.28 -17.06 -12.63
C ASP A 325 -1.88 -17.58 -12.34
N VAL A 326 -1.62 -17.92 -11.07
CA VAL A 326 -0.25 -18.12 -10.61
C VAL A 326 -0.06 -19.41 -9.80
N THR A 327 1.09 -20.03 -10.04
CA THR A 327 1.62 -21.07 -9.14
C THR A 327 2.70 -20.43 -8.26
N ILE A 328 2.36 -20.17 -7.01
CA ILE A 328 3.31 -19.68 -6.00
C ILE A 328 3.72 -20.82 -5.09
N THR A 329 5.03 -21.03 -4.96
CA THR A 329 5.62 -21.93 -3.97
C THR A 329 6.59 -21.11 -3.11
N SER A 330 6.21 -20.85 -1.85
CA SER A 330 7.02 -20.07 -0.92
C SER A 330 7.25 -20.82 0.37
N THR A 331 8.49 -20.83 0.86
CA THR A 331 8.81 -21.29 2.22
C THR A 331 8.78 -20.16 3.24
N LYS A 332 8.44 -18.95 2.80
CA LYS A 332 8.40 -17.73 3.60
C LYS A 332 6.95 -17.31 3.88
N TYR A 333 6.80 -16.20 4.62
CA TYR A 333 5.51 -15.64 5.00
C TYR A 333 4.95 -14.72 3.91
N ASP A 334 3.66 -14.44 4.02
CA ASP A 334 2.97 -13.42 3.25
C ASP A 334 2.89 -13.77 1.75
N SER A 335 2.07 -14.75 1.41
CA SER A 335 1.85 -15.15 0.01
C SER A 335 0.40 -14.89 -0.41
N GLY A 336 0.20 -14.20 -1.53
CA GLY A 336 -1.14 -13.91 -2.07
C GLY A 336 -1.17 -13.87 -3.59
N GLY A 337 -2.33 -14.13 -4.16
CA GLY A 337 -2.48 -14.16 -5.63
C GLY A 337 -2.28 -12.79 -6.28
N ILE A 338 -2.68 -11.71 -5.62
CA ILE A 338 -2.43 -10.34 -6.09
C ILE A 338 -1.19 -9.77 -5.41
N TYR A 339 -1.12 -9.77 -4.09
CA TYR A 339 0.05 -9.26 -3.37
C TYR A 339 0.38 -10.07 -2.12
N GLY A 340 1.67 -10.07 -1.73
CA GLY A 340 2.14 -10.76 -0.53
C GLY A 340 1.70 -10.06 0.73
N TYR A 341 2.15 -8.82 0.99
CA TYR A 341 1.71 -8.05 2.14
C TYR A 341 1.68 -6.54 1.89
N ASP A 342 0.87 -5.84 2.69
CA ASP A 342 0.84 -4.38 2.73
C ASP A 342 1.83 -3.87 3.78
N ASN A 343 2.75 -3.02 3.37
CA ASN A 343 3.73 -2.35 4.23
C ASN A 343 3.52 -0.83 4.28
N SER A 344 2.30 -0.37 4.05
CA SER A 344 1.99 1.05 4.12
C SER A 344 2.28 1.61 5.51
N VAL A 345 2.88 2.78 5.60
CA VAL A 345 3.21 3.48 6.85
C VAL A 345 2.27 4.67 7.00
N ALA A 346 1.53 4.70 8.06
CA ALA A 346 0.39 5.56 8.40
C ALA A 346 0.45 7.05 8.07
N PRO A 347 -0.70 7.68 7.92
CA PRO A 347 -2.04 7.15 7.67
C PRO A 347 -2.22 6.95 6.16
N LYS A 348 -2.61 5.75 5.73
CA LYS A 348 -2.65 5.40 4.32
C LYS A 348 -3.73 4.40 3.98
N PHE A 349 -4.12 4.42 2.72
CA PHE A 349 -5.08 3.51 2.15
C PHE A 349 -4.46 2.69 1.04
N SER A 350 -4.66 1.36 1.11
CA SER A 350 -4.55 0.50 -0.05
C SER A 350 -5.93 -0.01 -0.43
N LYS A 351 -6.24 0.02 -1.72
CA LYS A 351 -7.53 -0.38 -2.24
C LYS A 351 -7.36 -1.42 -3.34
N ILE A 352 -7.89 -2.59 -3.12
CA ILE A 352 -7.87 -3.70 -4.06
C ILE A 352 -9.33 -4.03 -4.41
N THR A 353 -9.71 -3.73 -5.64
CA THR A 353 -11.10 -3.88 -6.07
C THR A 353 -11.19 -4.62 -7.39
N ASN A 354 -12.29 -5.34 -7.57
CA ASN A 354 -12.60 -6.01 -8.83
C ASN A 354 -11.47 -6.92 -9.34
N CYS A 355 -10.77 -7.61 -8.43
CA CYS A 355 -9.66 -8.48 -8.79
C CYS A 355 -10.04 -9.95 -8.68
N TRP A 356 -9.39 -10.79 -9.48
CA TRP A 356 -9.55 -12.24 -9.34
C TRP A 356 -8.23 -12.99 -9.42
N THR A 357 -8.24 -14.18 -8.83
CA THR A 357 -7.06 -15.06 -8.82
C THR A 357 -7.43 -16.50 -9.06
N ALA A 358 -6.50 -17.23 -9.70
CA ALA A 358 -6.55 -18.67 -9.94
C ALA A 358 -5.18 -19.30 -9.72
N GLY A 359 -5.10 -20.62 -9.84
CA GLY A 359 -3.87 -21.40 -9.74
C GLY A 359 -3.61 -21.96 -8.33
N ASP A 360 -2.35 -22.07 -7.94
CA ASP A 360 -1.92 -22.68 -6.70
C ASP A 360 -1.07 -21.73 -5.87
N ILE A 361 -1.47 -21.46 -4.63
CA ILE A 361 -0.73 -20.59 -3.73
C ILE A 361 -0.32 -21.35 -2.50
N THR A 362 0.94 -21.76 -2.46
CA THR A 362 1.55 -22.49 -1.35
C THR A 362 2.51 -21.58 -0.60
N GLY A 363 2.35 -21.52 0.71
CA GLY A 363 3.21 -20.71 1.58
C GLY A 363 3.30 -21.28 3.00
N ASN A 364 4.19 -20.72 3.81
CA ASN A 364 4.31 -21.15 5.19
C ASN A 364 3.17 -20.57 6.05
N ARG A 365 3.03 -19.25 6.02
CA ARG A 365 2.13 -18.51 6.92
C ARG A 365 1.60 -17.27 6.23
N MET A 366 0.38 -16.87 6.58
CA MET A 366 -0.30 -15.69 6.00
C MET A 366 -0.45 -15.86 4.48
N VAL A 367 -1.26 -16.84 4.13
CA VAL A 367 -1.48 -17.21 2.72
C VAL A 367 -2.93 -16.97 2.34
N GLY A 368 -3.16 -16.24 1.26
CA GLY A 368 -4.52 -15.97 0.81
C GLY A 368 -4.66 -15.95 -0.71
N GLY A 369 -5.87 -16.21 -1.17
CA GLY A 369 -6.16 -16.19 -2.60
C GLY A 369 -5.87 -14.84 -3.25
N ILE A 370 -6.23 -13.74 -2.60
CA ILE A 370 -5.96 -12.36 -3.06
C ILE A 370 -4.73 -11.79 -2.35
N ALA A 371 -4.68 -11.84 -1.04
CA ALA A 371 -3.64 -11.22 -0.23
C ALA A 371 -3.12 -12.16 0.85
N GLY A 372 -1.81 -12.25 1.00
CA GLY A 372 -1.21 -12.98 2.11
C GLY A 372 -1.47 -12.29 3.43
N ASN A 373 -1.10 -11.02 3.54
CA ASN A 373 -1.25 -10.21 4.72
C ASN A 373 -1.80 -8.82 4.34
N ALA A 374 -3.07 -8.58 4.66
CA ALA A 374 -3.72 -7.30 4.48
C ALA A 374 -3.52 -6.35 5.67
N ALA A 375 -2.98 -6.85 6.78
CA ALA A 375 -2.68 -6.05 7.95
C ALA A 375 -1.32 -5.38 7.79
N ASN A 376 -1.21 -4.20 8.33
CA ASN A 376 0.00 -3.41 8.26
C ASN A 376 0.76 -3.46 9.59
N ASN A 377 2.07 -3.39 9.51
CA ASN A 377 2.94 -3.22 10.67
C ASN A 377 2.82 -1.85 11.33
N SER A 378 2.14 -0.90 10.74
CA SER A 378 1.88 0.41 11.35
C SER A 378 0.43 0.54 11.84
N ALA A 379 0.26 1.20 12.95
CA ALA A 379 -1.02 1.36 13.62
C ALA A 379 -2.09 2.18 12.84
N TYR A 380 -1.84 2.58 11.59
CA TYR A 380 -2.58 3.66 10.93
C TYR A 380 -2.90 3.43 9.46
N SER A 381 -2.86 2.21 8.96
CA SER A 381 -3.23 1.94 7.57
C SER A 381 -4.54 1.16 7.49
N GLU A 382 -5.29 1.44 6.46
CA GLU A 382 -6.53 0.77 6.11
C GLU A 382 -6.37 0.11 4.74
N VAL A 383 -6.78 -1.14 4.65
CA VAL A 383 -6.84 -1.89 3.39
C VAL A 383 -8.29 -2.21 3.07
N VAL A 384 -8.71 -1.87 1.87
CA VAL A 384 -10.03 -2.23 1.34
C VAL A 384 -9.88 -3.29 0.27
N ILE A 385 -10.43 -4.48 0.49
CA ILE A 385 -10.51 -5.56 -0.51
C ILE A 385 -12.00 -5.77 -0.80
N ARG A 386 -12.43 -5.43 -2.02
CA ARG A 386 -13.85 -5.44 -2.38
C ARG A 386 -14.08 -6.00 -3.77
N ASN A 387 -15.20 -6.73 -3.94
CA ASN A 387 -15.62 -7.30 -5.22
C ASN A 387 -14.51 -8.17 -5.85
N CYS A 388 -13.79 -8.92 -5.03
CA CYS A 388 -12.73 -9.80 -5.47
C CYS A 388 -13.16 -11.25 -5.32
N TYR A 389 -12.64 -12.14 -6.19
CA TYR A 389 -12.82 -13.56 -5.99
C TYR A 389 -11.54 -14.36 -6.22
N SER A 390 -11.49 -15.55 -5.64
CA SER A 390 -10.40 -16.50 -5.85
C SER A 390 -10.93 -17.90 -6.12
N THR A 391 -10.40 -18.53 -7.15
CA THR A 391 -10.56 -19.95 -7.40
C THR A 391 -9.29 -20.72 -7.02
N ALA A 392 -8.21 -20.02 -6.65
CA ALA A 392 -6.93 -20.62 -6.35
C ALA A 392 -7.01 -21.66 -5.22
N ARG A 393 -6.23 -22.72 -5.31
CA ARG A 393 -5.95 -23.57 -4.16
C ARG A 393 -5.00 -22.85 -3.22
N VAL A 394 -5.37 -22.81 -1.95
CA VAL A 394 -4.57 -22.18 -0.90
C VAL A 394 -4.05 -23.27 0.04
N HIS A 395 -2.73 -23.36 0.16
CA HIS A 395 -2.06 -24.36 0.94
C HIS A 395 -1.03 -23.72 1.87
N ALA A 396 -1.19 -23.91 3.18
CA ALA A 396 -0.28 -23.30 4.15
C ALA A 396 -0.29 -24.03 5.51
N GLN A 397 0.65 -23.66 6.37
CA GLN A 397 0.69 -24.16 7.75
C GLN A 397 -0.19 -23.31 8.68
N PHE A 398 -0.18 -21.97 8.55
CA PHE A 398 -0.84 -21.06 9.49
C PHE A 398 -1.44 -19.85 8.80
N LYS A 399 -2.54 -19.32 9.38
CA LYS A 399 -3.18 -18.06 8.98
C LYS A 399 -3.43 -18.00 7.47
N PHE A 400 -4.30 -18.85 7.00
CA PHE A 400 -4.59 -18.93 5.58
C PHE A 400 -6.08 -18.83 5.29
N GLY A 401 -6.41 -18.18 4.20
CA GLY A 401 -7.79 -17.93 3.81
C GLY A 401 -8.00 -17.91 2.31
N GLY A 402 -9.21 -18.19 1.88
CA GLY A 402 -9.55 -18.20 0.46
C GLY A 402 -9.36 -16.84 -0.21
N ILE A 403 -9.45 -15.75 0.54
CA ILE A 403 -9.24 -14.37 0.07
C ILE A 403 -8.03 -13.76 0.76
N VAL A 404 -7.97 -13.76 2.09
CA VAL A 404 -6.89 -13.12 2.86
C VAL A 404 -6.34 -14.08 3.91
N GLY A 405 -5.02 -14.19 4.01
CA GLY A 405 -4.37 -15.01 5.03
C GLY A 405 -4.46 -14.37 6.41
N ASP A 406 -3.97 -13.16 6.58
CA ASP A 406 -3.99 -12.40 7.83
C ASP A 406 -4.47 -10.96 7.59
N ALA A 407 -5.52 -10.57 8.29
CA ALA A 407 -6.04 -9.20 8.26
C ALA A 407 -5.84 -8.44 9.58
N ALA A 408 -5.08 -8.98 10.53
CA ALA A 408 -4.95 -8.42 11.88
C ALA A 408 -3.52 -8.14 12.33
N GLN A 409 -2.53 -8.60 11.58
CA GLN A 409 -1.13 -8.43 11.99
C GLN A 409 -0.74 -6.95 12.00
N GLY A 410 -0.10 -6.51 13.06
CA GLY A 410 0.38 -5.13 13.19
C GLY A 410 -0.66 -4.11 13.65
N GLN A 411 -1.93 -4.46 13.72
CA GLN A 411 -2.95 -3.57 14.27
C GLN A 411 -2.71 -3.37 15.77
N LYS A 412 -2.12 -2.24 16.13
CA LYS A 412 -1.97 -1.85 17.55
C LYS A 412 -3.31 -1.34 18.07
N THR A 413 -3.76 -1.92 19.17
CA THR A 413 -4.88 -1.39 19.93
C THR A 413 -4.40 -0.18 20.72
N GLY A 414 -4.72 1.02 20.29
CA GLY A 414 -4.53 2.26 21.00
C GLY A 414 -5.86 2.99 21.14
N GLU A 415 -6.07 3.70 22.26
CA GLU A 415 -7.25 4.53 22.42
C GLU A 415 -7.33 5.54 21.27
N GLY A 416 -8.47 5.59 20.57
CA GLY A 416 -8.78 6.60 19.56
C GLY A 416 -8.44 6.25 18.10
N LEU A 417 -7.91 5.07 17.80
CA LEU A 417 -7.58 4.68 16.43
C LEU A 417 -8.55 3.62 15.91
N ASP A 418 -9.51 4.06 15.14
CA ASP A 418 -10.51 3.22 14.46
C ASP A 418 -10.04 2.84 13.05
N ILE A 419 -8.91 2.16 12.94
CA ILE A 419 -8.42 1.67 11.66
C ILE A 419 -8.95 0.27 11.44
N LYS A 420 -9.57 0.07 10.29
CA LYS A 420 -10.31 -1.14 9.97
C LYS A 420 -9.94 -1.58 8.56
N ASN A 421 -9.48 -2.82 8.44
CA ASN A 421 -9.44 -3.43 7.12
C ASN A 421 -10.86 -3.81 6.72
N HIS A 422 -11.23 -3.52 5.48
CA HIS A 422 -12.54 -3.81 4.91
C HIS A 422 -12.41 -4.92 3.88
N ILE A 423 -13.02 -6.06 4.16
CA ILE A 423 -13.09 -7.18 3.23
C ILE A 423 -14.57 -7.38 2.92
N GLU A 424 -14.99 -6.90 1.76
CA GLU A 424 -16.40 -6.73 1.47
C GLU A 424 -16.77 -7.33 0.12
N LYS A 425 -17.91 -8.00 0.08
CA LYS A 425 -18.49 -8.58 -1.15
C LYS A 425 -17.50 -9.45 -1.92
N CYS A 426 -16.61 -10.12 -1.21
CA CYS A 426 -15.63 -11.03 -1.80
C CYS A 426 -16.20 -12.45 -1.89
N ILE A 427 -15.69 -13.24 -2.85
CA ILE A 427 -16.18 -14.58 -3.12
C ILE A 427 -15.02 -15.57 -3.05
N ALA A 428 -15.00 -16.41 -2.03
CA ALA A 428 -14.11 -17.56 -1.95
C ALA A 428 -14.70 -18.73 -2.75
N TRP A 429 -14.29 -18.84 -3.99
CA TRP A 429 -14.68 -19.92 -4.90
C TRP A 429 -13.56 -20.94 -5.09
N ASN A 430 -12.68 -20.99 -4.09
CA ASN A 430 -11.48 -21.80 -4.08
C ASN A 430 -11.81 -23.28 -4.32
N GLU A 431 -10.90 -23.98 -5.01
CA GLU A 431 -10.99 -25.43 -5.16
C GLU A 431 -10.70 -26.16 -3.86
N ALA A 432 -9.70 -25.69 -3.13
CA ALA A 432 -9.37 -26.17 -1.79
C ALA A 432 -8.65 -25.11 -0.96
N ILE A 433 -8.83 -25.21 0.36
CA ILE A 433 -8.10 -24.42 1.37
C ILE A 433 -7.67 -25.41 2.43
N TYR A 434 -6.37 -25.71 2.55
CA TYR A 434 -5.92 -26.83 3.37
C TYR A 434 -4.51 -26.66 3.95
N SER A 435 -4.21 -27.50 4.94
CA SER A 435 -2.90 -27.63 5.58
C SER A 435 -2.58 -29.10 5.83
N ASP A 436 -1.35 -29.50 5.62
CA ASP A 436 -0.87 -30.86 5.93
C ASP A 436 -0.33 -30.99 7.36
N VAL A 437 -0.37 -29.94 8.16
CA VAL A 437 0.18 -29.98 9.51
C VAL A 437 -0.72 -30.80 10.43
N ALA A 438 -0.22 -31.93 10.90
CA ALA A 438 -0.96 -32.87 11.74
C ALA A 438 -0.91 -32.56 13.25
N ASP A 439 -0.13 -31.56 13.68
CA ASP A 439 0.03 -31.23 15.10
C ASP A 439 -1.11 -30.36 15.60
N GLU A 440 -2.01 -30.94 16.37
CA GLU A 440 -3.16 -30.26 16.97
C GLU A 440 -2.76 -29.22 18.04
N SER A 441 -1.51 -29.23 18.53
CA SER A 441 -1.00 -28.28 19.50
C SER A 441 -0.69 -26.90 18.89
N VAL A 442 -0.59 -26.83 17.58
CA VAL A 442 -0.32 -25.60 16.85
C VAL A 442 -1.65 -24.96 16.48
N HIS A 443 -1.89 -23.73 16.91
CA HIS A 443 -3.12 -23.01 16.66
C HIS A 443 -3.22 -22.60 15.19
N TYR A 444 -3.90 -23.42 14.39
CA TYR A 444 -4.23 -23.08 13.01
C TYR A 444 -5.30 -22.00 12.97
N SER A 445 -5.09 -21.00 12.11
CA SER A 445 -6.12 -20.05 11.76
C SER A 445 -6.41 -20.21 10.27
N ALA A 446 -7.52 -20.84 9.95
CA ALA A 446 -7.96 -21.04 8.58
C ALA A 446 -9.39 -20.54 8.40
N GLY A 447 -9.67 -19.92 7.26
CA GLY A 447 -11.01 -19.43 6.95
C GLY A 447 -11.28 -19.39 5.45
N ALA A 448 -12.53 -19.58 5.05
CA ALA A 448 -12.86 -19.51 3.63
C ALA A 448 -12.63 -18.10 3.06
N ILE A 449 -12.85 -17.05 3.85
CA ILE A 449 -12.58 -15.67 3.46
C ILE A 449 -11.26 -15.20 4.07
N VAL A 450 -11.12 -15.23 5.40
CA VAL A 450 -9.95 -14.71 6.11
C VAL A 450 -9.45 -15.75 7.08
N GLY A 451 -8.16 -16.04 7.05
CA GLY A 451 -7.53 -17.00 7.96
C GLY A 451 -7.43 -16.44 9.38
N PHE A 452 -7.02 -15.21 9.54
CA PHE A 452 -6.90 -14.55 10.83
C PHE A 452 -7.30 -13.08 10.76
N THR A 453 -8.06 -12.60 11.75
CA THR A 453 -8.48 -11.19 11.80
C THR A 453 -8.64 -10.70 13.23
N SER A 454 -8.80 -9.39 13.42
CA SER A 454 -9.10 -8.76 14.70
C SER A 454 -10.53 -8.23 14.75
N LEU A 455 -11.00 -7.91 15.96
CA LEU A 455 -12.32 -7.31 16.21
C LEU A 455 -12.56 -5.96 15.52
N LYS A 456 -11.51 -5.36 14.95
CA LYS A 456 -11.60 -4.03 14.32
C LYS A 456 -11.78 -4.09 12.81
N ASN A 457 -11.72 -5.24 12.20
CA ASN A 457 -11.89 -5.39 10.76
C ASN A 457 -13.36 -5.57 10.37
N TYR A 458 -13.74 -5.03 9.20
CA TYR A 458 -15.04 -5.25 8.60
C TYR A 458 -14.98 -6.39 7.60
N LEU A 459 -15.77 -7.44 7.86
CA LEU A 459 -15.99 -8.53 6.92
C LEU A 459 -17.47 -8.51 6.57
N GLN A 460 -17.82 -8.01 5.38
CA GLN A 460 -19.22 -7.77 5.03
C GLN A 460 -19.58 -8.42 3.69
N ASP A 461 -20.74 -9.08 3.68
CA ASP A 461 -21.37 -9.66 2.48
C ASP A 461 -20.49 -10.64 1.70
N CYS A 462 -19.47 -11.21 2.33
CA CYS A 462 -18.61 -12.21 1.69
C CYS A 462 -19.33 -13.54 1.54
N LYS A 463 -19.04 -14.24 0.45
CA LYS A 463 -19.63 -15.54 0.11
C LYS A 463 -18.53 -16.59 -0.10
N ARG A 464 -18.89 -17.86 0.12
CA ARG A 464 -18.04 -18.98 -0.25
C ARG A 464 -18.77 -19.97 -1.15
N LYS A 465 -18.02 -20.78 -1.86
CA LYS A 465 -18.54 -21.92 -2.62
C LYS A 465 -19.34 -22.85 -1.69
N PRO A 466 -20.49 -23.36 -2.13
CA PRO A 466 -21.39 -24.15 -1.24
C PRO A 466 -20.73 -25.39 -0.64
N ASP A 467 -19.88 -26.05 -1.42
CA ASP A 467 -19.20 -27.31 -1.12
C ASP A 467 -17.70 -27.15 -0.90
N LEU A 468 -17.26 -25.94 -0.56
CA LEU A 468 -15.85 -25.68 -0.29
C LEU A 468 -15.34 -26.60 0.82
N ALA A 469 -14.42 -27.50 0.44
CA ALA A 469 -13.84 -28.47 1.35
C ALA A 469 -12.78 -27.81 2.24
N PHE A 470 -12.97 -27.99 3.56
CA PHE A 470 -11.95 -27.74 4.58
C PHE A 470 -11.39 -29.06 5.12
N SER A 471 -11.54 -30.17 4.35
CA SER A 471 -11.34 -31.54 4.82
C SER A 471 -9.91 -31.85 5.20
N ASP A 472 -8.95 -31.10 4.69
CA ASP A 472 -7.52 -31.34 4.88
C ASP A 472 -6.87 -30.36 5.85
N CYS A 473 -7.67 -29.67 6.67
CA CYS A 473 -7.18 -28.91 7.82
C CYS A 473 -7.30 -29.74 9.09
N PRO A 474 -6.29 -30.55 9.46
CA PRO A 474 -6.31 -31.24 10.74
C PRO A 474 -6.31 -30.21 11.86
N GLY A 475 -7.17 -30.39 12.85
CA GLY A 475 -7.29 -29.46 13.97
C GLY A 475 -8.05 -28.17 13.65
N ASN A 476 -9.20 -28.26 13.00
CA ASN A 476 -10.14 -27.18 12.69
C ASN A 476 -10.57 -26.33 13.92
N SER A 477 -9.61 -25.81 14.65
CA SER A 477 -9.86 -24.78 15.65
C SER A 477 -9.97 -23.44 14.94
N PHE A 478 -11.07 -23.23 14.23
CA PHE A 478 -11.45 -21.92 13.76
C PHE A 478 -11.68 -21.04 14.98
N ASN A 479 -10.69 -20.27 15.31
CA ASN A 479 -10.59 -19.62 16.60
C ASN A 479 -11.42 -18.36 16.74
N VAL A 480 -12.38 -18.10 15.86
CA VAL A 480 -13.15 -16.87 16.04
C VAL A 480 -14.58 -16.97 15.57
N LEU A 481 -15.44 -16.63 16.47
CA LEU A 481 -16.88 -16.60 16.32
C LEU A 481 -17.32 -15.18 16.01
N TYR A 482 -17.88 -14.99 14.85
CA TYR A 482 -18.55 -13.76 14.54
C TYR A 482 -19.85 -14.01 13.79
N ASP A 483 -20.91 -13.40 14.26
CA ASP A 483 -22.23 -13.49 13.64
C ASP A 483 -22.40 -12.38 12.60
N GLN A 484 -22.31 -12.73 11.33
CA GLN A 484 -22.45 -11.80 10.21
C GLN A 484 -23.86 -11.21 10.11
N ASP A 485 -24.88 -11.94 10.55
CA ASP A 485 -26.27 -11.48 10.44
C ASP A 485 -26.58 -10.30 11.38
N ASN A 486 -25.74 -10.08 12.39
CA ASN A 486 -25.81 -8.96 13.32
C ASN A 486 -24.80 -7.83 13.06
N ALA A 487 -23.94 -7.96 12.04
CA ALA A 487 -23.02 -6.90 11.64
C ALA A 487 -23.78 -5.83 10.84
N THR A 488 -23.91 -4.65 11.39
CA THR A 488 -24.34 -3.49 10.61
C THR A 488 -23.11 -2.85 9.94
N PRO A 489 -23.26 -2.14 8.81
CA PRO A 489 -22.14 -1.47 8.13
C PRO A 489 -21.28 -0.57 9.03
N ASP A 490 -21.90 -0.02 10.07
CA ASP A 490 -21.29 0.91 11.02
C ASP A 490 -20.89 0.25 12.36
N SER A 491 -21.14 -1.04 12.52
CA SER A 491 -20.77 -1.75 13.73
C SER A 491 -19.36 -2.31 13.59
N PRO A 492 -18.40 -1.89 14.45
CA PRO A 492 -17.20 -2.70 14.65
C PRO A 492 -17.67 -4.09 15.07
N LEU A 493 -16.91 -5.11 14.70
CA LEU A 493 -17.14 -6.52 15.10
C LEU A 493 -17.16 -6.61 16.64
N LYS A 494 -18.28 -6.26 17.27
CA LYS A 494 -18.36 -5.96 18.71
C LYS A 494 -18.24 -7.17 19.61
N GLU A 495 -18.53 -8.37 19.10
CA GLU A 495 -18.66 -9.53 19.97
C GLU A 495 -18.08 -10.79 19.33
N ALA A 496 -16.80 -10.74 18.97
CA ALA A 496 -16.09 -11.98 18.70
C ALA A 496 -15.91 -12.72 20.04
N VAL A 497 -16.65 -13.77 20.24
CA VAL A 497 -16.40 -14.71 21.32
C VAL A 497 -15.41 -15.75 20.80
N GLN A 498 -14.20 -15.75 21.31
CA GLN A 498 -13.27 -16.85 21.07
C GLN A 498 -13.80 -18.09 21.75
N THR A 499 -14.23 -19.08 20.99
CA THR A 499 -14.47 -20.42 21.49
C THR A 499 -13.65 -21.40 20.69
N THR A 500 -12.73 -22.06 21.35
CA THR A 500 -11.92 -23.13 20.80
C THR A 500 -12.84 -24.26 20.32
N GLY A 501 -12.69 -24.69 19.07
CA GLY A 501 -13.38 -25.89 18.57
C GLY A 501 -14.76 -25.68 17.96
N SER A 502 -15.12 -24.45 17.55
CA SER A 502 -16.39 -24.24 16.83
C SER A 502 -16.32 -24.73 15.38
N THR A 503 -17.23 -25.63 15.01
CA THR A 503 -17.46 -26.08 13.63
C THR A 503 -18.52 -25.27 12.90
N ASN A 504 -18.91 -24.10 13.41
CA ASN A 504 -19.95 -23.30 12.81
C ASN A 504 -19.40 -22.42 11.69
N TYR A 505 -19.60 -22.83 10.45
CA TYR A 505 -19.06 -22.21 9.23
C TYR A 505 -19.86 -20.97 8.74
N ASN A 506 -20.78 -20.44 9.52
CA ASN A 506 -21.62 -19.31 9.13
C ASN A 506 -21.04 -17.95 9.54
N PHE A 507 -19.82 -17.90 9.98
CA PHE A 507 -19.17 -16.69 10.46
C PHE A 507 -18.49 -15.89 9.36
N PRO A 508 -18.24 -14.58 9.56
CA PRO A 508 -17.60 -13.70 8.56
C PRO A 508 -16.29 -14.24 8.00
N TYR A 509 -15.49 -14.93 8.81
CA TYR A 509 -14.25 -15.58 8.38
C TYR A 509 -14.44 -16.57 7.25
N HIS A 510 -15.60 -17.20 7.24
CA HIS A 510 -15.95 -18.20 6.25
C HIS A 510 -16.85 -17.64 5.17
N GLY A 511 -17.41 -16.46 5.37
CA GLY A 511 -18.49 -15.96 4.55
C GLY A 511 -19.72 -16.87 4.60
N LYS A 512 -20.83 -16.39 4.10
CA LYS A 512 -22.05 -17.20 3.97
C LYS A 512 -21.91 -18.14 2.78
N ALA A 513 -22.24 -19.42 2.95
CA ALA A 513 -22.29 -20.34 1.83
C ALA A 513 -23.29 -19.86 0.77
N ALA A 514 -22.89 -19.87 -0.49
CA ALA A 514 -23.81 -19.64 -1.59
C ALA A 514 -24.86 -20.77 -1.64
N ALA A 515 -25.99 -20.54 -2.28
CA ALA A 515 -27.00 -21.56 -2.45
C ALA A 515 -26.46 -22.73 -3.28
N ALA A 516 -26.84 -23.96 -2.93
CA ALA A 516 -26.43 -25.14 -3.70
C ALA A 516 -26.84 -24.98 -5.18
N GLY A 517 -25.89 -25.26 -6.07
CA GLY A 517 -26.07 -25.12 -7.52
C GLY A 517 -25.88 -23.71 -8.07
N SER A 518 -25.55 -22.71 -7.22
CA SER A 518 -25.16 -21.37 -7.70
C SER A 518 -23.79 -21.42 -8.40
N THR A 519 -23.63 -20.56 -9.39
CA THR A 519 -22.31 -20.24 -9.97
C THR A 519 -21.70 -19.03 -9.29
N ALA A 520 -20.40 -18.84 -9.37
CA ALA A 520 -19.74 -17.63 -8.86
C ALA A 520 -20.27 -16.37 -9.56
N SER A 521 -20.57 -16.45 -10.85
CA SER A 521 -21.21 -15.36 -11.61
C SER A 521 -22.57 -14.95 -11.04
N GLN A 522 -23.41 -15.93 -10.67
CA GLN A 522 -24.69 -15.63 -10.05
C GLN A 522 -24.50 -14.95 -8.68
N VAL A 523 -23.57 -15.46 -7.88
CA VAL A 523 -23.24 -14.89 -6.57
C VAL A 523 -22.73 -13.46 -6.70
N ALA A 524 -21.83 -13.20 -7.64
CA ALA A 524 -21.29 -11.87 -7.89
C ALA A 524 -22.39 -10.87 -8.30
N LYS A 525 -23.31 -11.30 -9.18
CA LYS A 525 -24.46 -10.51 -9.58
C LYS A 525 -25.39 -10.21 -8.40
N ASP A 526 -25.66 -11.18 -7.55
CA ASP A 526 -26.50 -11.02 -6.36
C ASP A 526 -25.85 -10.09 -5.31
N LEU A 527 -24.52 -10.04 -5.25
CA LEU A 527 -23.76 -9.09 -4.44
C LEU A 527 -23.74 -7.67 -5.03
N GLY A 528 -24.29 -7.48 -6.22
CA GLY A 528 -24.37 -6.19 -6.89
C GLY A 528 -23.03 -5.74 -7.48
N TRP A 529 -22.23 -6.66 -7.99
CA TRP A 529 -21.02 -6.29 -8.73
C TRP A 529 -21.38 -5.56 -10.02
N ASP A 530 -20.54 -4.62 -10.43
CA ASP A 530 -20.83 -3.72 -11.54
C ASP A 530 -20.79 -4.44 -12.91
N PRO A 531 -21.92 -4.50 -13.66
CA PRO A 531 -21.94 -5.11 -14.97
C PRO A 531 -21.22 -4.30 -16.06
N ALA A 532 -20.74 -3.09 -15.76
CA ALA A 532 -19.86 -2.35 -16.65
C ALA A 532 -18.44 -2.92 -16.63
N ILE A 533 -18.03 -3.53 -15.51
CA ILE A 533 -16.71 -4.15 -15.30
C ILE A 533 -16.78 -5.64 -15.59
N TRP A 534 -17.84 -6.32 -15.09
CA TRP A 534 -17.95 -7.76 -15.07
C TRP A 534 -18.96 -8.33 -16.07
N ASP A 535 -18.57 -9.40 -16.75
CA ASP A 535 -19.46 -10.25 -17.52
C ASP A 535 -19.82 -11.48 -16.68
N PHE A 536 -21.12 -11.76 -16.53
CA PHE A 536 -21.64 -12.86 -15.73
C PHE A 536 -22.23 -14.00 -16.58
N SER A 537 -21.88 -14.06 -17.87
CA SER A 537 -22.41 -15.09 -18.77
C SER A 537 -21.77 -16.46 -18.58
N GLY A 538 -20.59 -16.52 -17.97
CA GLY A 538 -19.90 -17.77 -17.61
C GLY A 538 -20.25 -18.29 -16.20
N THR A 539 -19.68 -19.43 -15.81
CA THR A 539 -19.78 -19.95 -14.44
C THR A 539 -19.00 -19.11 -13.44
N LEU A 540 -17.87 -18.54 -13.89
CA LEU A 540 -17.08 -17.55 -13.17
C LEU A 540 -17.29 -16.16 -13.79
N PRO A 541 -17.33 -15.10 -12.97
CA PRO A 541 -17.34 -13.74 -13.50
C PRO A 541 -16.00 -13.42 -14.14
N PHE A 542 -15.99 -12.71 -15.25
CA PHE A 542 -14.79 -12.28 -15.94
C PHE A 542 -14.94 -10.84 -16.44
N PHE A 543 -13.82 -10.20 -16.78
CA PHE A 543 -13.87 -8.81 -17.23
C PHE A 543 -14.57 -8.69 -18.57
N LYS A 544 -15.36 -7.65 -18.71
CA LYS A 544 -16.09 -7.39 -19.93
C LYS A 544 -15.12 -7.20 -21.12
N GLY A 545 -15.33 -7.97 -22.17
CA GLY A 545 -14.42 -7.98 -23.34
C GLY A 545 -13.27 -8.99 -23.24
N ALA A 546 -13.00 -9.56 -22.06
CA ALA A 546 -12.01 -10.63 -21.92
C ALA A 546 -12.60 -12.01 -22.19
N SER A 547 -11.74 -13.01 -22.29
CA SER A 547 -12.16 -14.41 -22.33
C SER A 547 -12.51 -14.92 -20.93
N ALA A 548 -13.53 -15.76 -20.83
CA ALA A 548 -13.89 -16.36 -19.55
C ALA A 548 -12.73 -17.21 -19.00
N PRO A 549 -12.38 -17.06 -17.71
CA PRO A 549 -11.38 -17.92 -17.08
C PRO A 549 -11.87 -19.36 -17.11
N VAL A 550 -10.95 -20.29 -17.39
CA VAL A 550 -11.25 -21.71 -17.38
C VAL A 550 -11.09 -22.21 -15.94
N GLU A 551 -12.14 -22.85 -15.42
CA GLU A 551 -11.98 -23.63 -14.18
C GLU A 551 -10.92 -24.72 -14.45
N ASN A 552 -9.87 -24.78 -13.63
CA ASN A 552 -8.77 -25.71 -13.85
C ASN A 552 -9.21 -27.12 -13.42
N PRO A 553 -9.42 -28.07 -14.37
CA PRO A 553 -9.92 -29.40 -14.03
C PRO A 553 -8.85 -30.39 -13.52
N ASP A 554 -7.57 -30.06 -13.65
CA ASP A 554 -6.48 -31.02 -13.47
C ASP A 554 -5.67 -30.81 -12.17
N VAL A 555 -6.26 -30.18 -11.20
CA VAL A 555 -5.54 -29.85 -9.97
C VAL A 555 -5.57 -31.02 -9.01
N ASN A 556 -4.41 -31.62 -8.73
CA ASN A 556 -4.27 -32.70 -7.77
C ASN A 556 -4.20 -32.14 -6.33
N PRO A 557 -5.22 -32.34 -5.48
CA PRO A 557 -5.28 -31.81 -4.12
C PRO A 557 -4.31 -32.44 -3.12
N GLY A 558 -3.32 -33.17 -3.53
CA GLY A 558 -2.41 -33.96 -2.68
C GLY A 558 -0.93 -33.60 -2.81
N GLY A 559 -0.60 -32.38 -3.25
CA GLY A 559 0.80 -31.94 -3.27
C GLY A 559 1.36 -31.80 -1.85
N GLN A 560 2.53 -32.41 -1.59
CA GLN A 560 3.21 -32.23 -0.31
C GLN A 560 3.72 -30.80 -0.18
N LEU A 561 3.49 -30.17 0.99
CA LEU A 561 4.07 -28.86 1.30
C LEU A 561 5.59 -28.91 1.16
N PRO A 562 6.22 -27.84 0.67
CA PRO A 562 7.67 -27.72 0.77
C PRO A 562 8.12 -27.77 2.22
N ASP A 563 9.34 -28.23 2.47
CA ASP A 563 9.94 -28.16 3.80
C ASP A 563 10.16 -26.69 4.19
N PHE A 564 9.40 -26.21 5.16
CA PHE A 564 9.47 -24.83 5.64
C PHE A 564 10.57 -24.60 6.69
N GLY A 565 11.30 -25.64 7.09
CA GLY A 565 12.28 -25.57 8.17
C GLY A 565 11.65 -25.34 9.56
N GLU A 566 12.50 -25.14 10.57
CA GLU A 566 12.03 -24.83 11.92
C GLU A 566 11.38 -23.43 11.99
N ASN A 567 10.20 -23.36 12.57
CA ASN A 567 9.45 -22.12 12.74
C ASN A 567 10.06 -21.26 13.87
N GLU A 568 10.76 -20.20 13.52
CA GLU A 568 11.45 -19.32 14.50
C GLU A 568 10.51 -18.55 15.46
N PHE A 569 9.21 -18.51 15.19
CA PHE A 569 8.24 -17.75 15.98
C PHE A 569 7.70 -18.48 17.23
N TYR A 570 8.06 -19.72 17.44
CA TYR A 570 7.60 -20.52 18.58
C TYR A 570 8.75 -21.04 19.48
N LYS A 571 9.93 -20.44 19.36
CA LYS A 571 11.02 -20.65 20.32
C LYS A 571 11.01 -19.64 21.45
#